data_7c735416be24aacfe49415d907382bcd
#
_entry.id   7c735416be24aacfe49415d907382bcd
#
_cell.length_a   1.000
_cell.length_b   1.000
_cell.length_c   1.000
_cell.angle_alpha   90.00
_cell.angle_beta   90.00
_cell.angle_gamma   90.00
#
_symmetry.space_group_name_H-M   'P 1'
#
loop_
_entity.id
_entity.type
_entity.pdbx_description
1 polymer ?
#
loop_
_entity_poly.entity_id
_entity_poly.type
_entity_poly.pdbx_seq_one_letter_code
_entity_poly.pdbx_strand_id
1 'polypeptide(L)'
;MTTCEEAKQMRSGINVQGKIVDKGEVREVTTKFGQTKVCDAWLEDESGRIKLTLWADDTEKVKDGDTVKLEGGYTTSYKEVIQLNKGRKDGKLEVISG
;
A
#
# COMPACT_ATOMS: atom_id res chain seq x y z
N MET A 1 11.01 -3.38 -12.52
CA MET A 1 10.11 -3.10 -11.38
C MET A 1 9.64 -1.67 -11.44
N THR A 2 8.39 -1.44 -11.14
CA THR A 2 7.78 -0.11 -11.18
C THR A 2 8.25 0.74 -10.00
N THR A 3 8.55 2.01 -10.24
CA THR A 3 8.89 2.94 -9.16
C THR A 3 7.60 3.54 -8.57
N CYS A 4 7.72 4.16 -7.39
CA CYS A 4 6.58 4.82 -6.76
C CYS A 4 5.99 5.91 -7.66
N GLU A 5 6.83 6.69 -8.33
CA GLU A 5 6.35 7.75 -9.23
C GLU A 5 5.67 7.17 -10.47
N GLU A 6 6.18 6.06 -11.00
CA GLU A 6 5.54 5.39 -12.13
C GLU A 6 4.19 4.79 -11.71
N ALA A 7 4.11 4.24 -10.49
CA ALA A 7 2.89 3.65 -9.98
C ALA A 7 1.74 4.66 -9.92
N LYS A 8 2.03 5.93 -9.70
CA LYS A 8 1.00 6.98 -9.66
C LYS A 8 0.28 7.15 -10.98
N GLN A 9 0.89 6.72 -12.08
CA GLN A 9 0.33 6.83 -13.42
C GLN A 9 -0.30 5.51 -13.90
N MET A 10 -0.20 4.47 -13.10
CA MET A 10 -0.76 3.15 -13.42
C MET A 10 -2.06 2.96 -12.65
N ARG A 11 -2.95 2.11 -13.19
CA ARG A 11 -4.23 1.81 -12.53
C ARG A 11 -4.23 0.44 -11.86
N SER A 12 -3.53 -0.51 -12.41
CA SER A 12 -3.50 -1.89 -11.89
C SER A 12 -2.26 -2.60 -12.39
N GLY A 13 -2.08 -3.83 -11.91
CA GLY A 13 -0.93 -4.63 -12.29
C GLY A 13 0.39 -4.04 -11.80
N ILE A 14 0.35 -3.38 -10.65
CA ILE A 14 1.50 -2.64 -10.15
C ILE A 14 2.38 -3.53 -9.29
N ASN A 15 3.65 -3.58 -9.61
CA ASN A 15 4.67 -4.28 -8.82
C ASN A 15 5.71 -3.26 -8.39
N VAL A 16 5.75 -2.95 -7.11
CA VAL A 16 6.60 -1.89 -6.58
C VAL A 16 7.24 -2.34 -5.27
N GLN A 17 8.43 -1.84 -5.02
CA GLN A 17 9.16 -2.11 -3.80
C GLN A 17 9.62 -0.79 -3.19
N GLY A 18 9.53 -0.68 -1.88
CA GLY A 18 9.96 0.52 -1.20
C GLY A 18 9.91 0.36 0.31
N LYS A 19 10.21 1.44 0.99
CA LYS A 19 10.25 1.47 2.46
C LYS A 19 8.98 2.10 3.00
N ILE A 20 8.45 1.52 4.05
CA ILE A 20 7.26 2.06 4.73
C ILE A 20 7.70 3.21 5.62
N VAL A 21 7.06 4.37 5.43
CA VAL A 21 7.31 5.56 6.24
C VAL A 21 5.97 6.17 6.63
N ASP A 22 5.96 6.89 7.73
CA ASP A 22 4.78 7.62 8.21
C ASP A 22 3.51 6.75 8.26
N LYS A 23 3.63 5.53 8.76
CA LYS A 23 2.50 4.65 8.94
C LYS A 23 1.55 5.25 9.98
N GLY A 24 0.27 5.43 9.58
CA GLY A 24 -0.76 5.96 10.46
C GLY A 24 -1.31 4.93 11.43
N GLU A 25 -2.30 5.36 12.21
CA GLU A 25 -2.95 4.47 13.15
C GLU A 25 -3.89 3.51 12.44
N VAL A 26 -3.97 2.29 12.95
CA VAL A 26 -4.91 1.29 12.45
C VAL A 26 -6.31 1.67 12.91
N ARG A 27 -7.25 1.71 11.97
CA ARG A 27 -8.65 2.03 12.25
C ARG A 27 -9.53 0.86 11.88
N GLU A 28 -10.62 0.69 12.59
CA GLU A 28 -11.61 -0.29 12.21
C GLU A 28 -12.68 0.38 11.36
N VAL A 29 -13.07 -0.27 10.28
CA VAL A 29 -14.11 0.22 9.38
C VAL A 29 -15.09 -0.92 9.09
N THR A 30 -16.32 -0.54 8.79
CA THR A 30 -17.36 -1.50 8.40
C THR A 30 -17.51 -1.45 6.88
N THR A 31 -17.38 -2.60 6.25
CA THR A 31 -17.58 -2.73 4.81
C THR A 31 -18.77 -3.63 4.56
N LYS A 32 -19.18 -3.75 3.30
CA LYS A 32 -20.27 -4.68 2.93
C LYS A 32 -19.93 -6.14 3.22
N PHE A 33 -18.65 -6.45 3.46
CA PHE A 33 -18.18 -7.79 3.81
C PHE A 33 -17.97 -7.98 5.32
N GLY A 34 -18.32 -6.96 6.13
CA GLY A 34 -18.14 -6.98 7.57
C GLY A 34 -17.09 -6.00 8.04
N GLN A 35 -16.71 -6.10 9.30
CA GLN A 35 -15.71 -5.22 9.88
C GLN A 35 -14.30 -5.65 9.47
N THR A 36 -13.45 -4.67 9.20
CA THR A 36 -12.06 -4.91 8.88
C THR A 36 -11.23 -3.75 9.43
N LYS A 37 -9.91 -3.89 9.32
CA LYS A 37 -8.98 -2.85 9.74
C LYS A 37 -8.37 -2.20 8.51
N VAL A 38 -8.06 -0.91 8.62
CA VAL A 38 -7.40 -0.17 7.57
C VAL A 38 -6.42 0.81 8.19
N CYS A 39 -5.29 1.02 7.55
CA CYS A 39 -4.39 2.11 7.91
C CYS A 39 -3.72 2.66 6.66
N ASP A 40 -3.28 3.91 6.77
CA ASP A 40 -2.56 4.58 5.70
C ASP A 40 -1.09 4.63 6.04
N ALA A 41 -0.26 4.44 5.04
CA ALA A 41 1.19 4.56 5.17
C ALA A 41 1.71 5.18 3.89
N TRP A 42 3.00 5.44 3.83
CA TRP A 42 3.65 5.91 2.62
C TRP A 42 4.71 4.89 2.22
N LEU A 43 4.74 4.57 0.96
CA LEU A 43 5.76 3.70 0.38
C LEU A 43 6.74 4.60 -0.35
N GLU A 44 7.99 4.58 0.09
CA GLU A 44 9.03 5.47 -0.44
C GLU A 44 10.10 4.68 -1.14
N ASP A 45 10.53 5.17 -2.29
CA ASP A 45 11.70 4.65 -3.00
C ASP A 45 12.53 5.83 -3.54
N GLU A 46 13.50 5.55 -4.39
CA GLU A 46 14.38 6.57 -4.93
C GLU A 46 13.66 7.62 -5.78
N SER A 47 12.52 7.27 -6.36
CA SER A 47 11.77 8.17 -7.23
C SER A 47 10.85 9.12 -6.46
N GLY A 48 10.51 8.77 -5.21
CA GLY A 48 9.56 9.54 -4.42
C GLY A 48 8.74 8.62 -3.55
N ARG A 49 7.53 9.04 -3.21
CA ARG A 49 6.65 8.23 -2.36
C ARG A 49 5.23 8.21 -2.90
N ILE A 50 4.52 7.14 -2.56
CA ILE A 50 3.11 6.98 -2.91
C ILE A 50 2.36 6.54 -1.65
N LYS A 51 1.14 7.04 -1.48
CA LYS A 51 0.32 6.65 -0.33
C LYS A 51 -0.13 5.20 -0.52
N LEU A 52 0.10 4.38 0.50
CA LEU A 52 -0.25 2.97 0.50
C LEU A 52 -1.33 2.74 1.55
N THR A 53 -2.45 2.15 1.13
CA THR A 53 -3.51 1.77 2.04
C THR A 53 -3.37 0.31 2.38
N LEU A 54 -3.30 0.00 3.68
CA LEU A 54 -3.16 -1.35 4.19
C LEU A 54 -4.50 -1.83 4.74
N TRP A 55 -4.85 -3.08 4.48
CA TRP A 55 -6.14 -3.65 4.87
C TRP A 55 -5.95 -4.94 5.66
N ALA A 56 -6.84 -5.15 6.63
CA ALA A 56 -6.90 -6.39 7.41
C ALA A 56 -5.55 -6.74 8.02
N ASP A 57 -5.05 -7.94 7.80
CA ASP A 57 -3.81 -8.41 8.43
C ASP A 57 -2.59 -7.60 8.01
N ASP A 58 -2.63 -6.96 6.84
CA ASP A 58 -1.51 -6.15 6.36
C ASP A 58 -1.27 -4.93 7.25
N THR A 59 -2.31 -4.47 7.96
CA THR A 59 -2.17 -3.33 8.88
C THR A 59 -1.19 -3.63 10.02
N GLU A 60 -1.05 -4.89 10.37
CA GLU A 60 -0.17 -5.33 11.45
C GLU A 60 1.11 -5.99 10.93
N LYS A 61 1.11 -6.39 9.67
CA LYS A 61 2.23 -7.10 9.06
C LYS A 61 3.44 -6.20 8.82
N VAL A 62 3.20 -4.92 8.55
CA VAL A 62 4.27 -3.97 8.21
C VAL A 62 4.42 -2.91 9.29
N LYS A 63 5.64 -2.39 9.42
CA LYS A 63 5.98 -1.35 10.40
C LYS A 63 6.80 -0.27 9.71
N ASP A 64 6.85 0.91 10.31
CA ASP A 64 7.72 1.97 9.83
C ASP A 64 9.15 1.47 9.71
N GLY A 65 9.77 1.74 8.58
CA GLY A 65 11.13 1.33 8.31
C GLY A 65 11.27 0.00 7.61
N ASP A 66 10.18 -0.78 7.51
CA ASP A 66 10.22 -2.05 6.79
C ASP A 66 10.31 -1.80 5.29
N THR A 67 11.11 -2.62 4.61
CA THR A 67 11.13 -2.63 3.15
C THR A 67 10.16 -3.71 2.69
N VAL A 68 9.22 -3.33 1.86
CA VAL A 68 8.16 -4.24 1.40
C VAL A 68 8.09 -4.26 -0.11
N LYS A 69 7.55 -5.35 -0.63
CA LYS A 69 7.29 -5.52 -2.05
C LYS A 69 5.80 -5.77 -2.23
N LEU A 70 5.18 -4.95 -3.06
CA LEU A 70 3.77 -5.10 -3.41
C LEU A 70 3.65 -5.58 -4.84
N GLU A 71 2.92 -6.67 -5.04
CA GLU A 71 2.63 -7.22 -6.36
C GLU A 71 1.13 -7.19 -6.61
N GLY A 72 0.74 -6.96 -7.85
CA GLY A 72 -0.66 -6.95 -8.23
C GLY A 72 -1.45 -5.84 -7.58
N GLY A 73 -0.81 -4.69 -7.36
CA GLY A 73 -1.47 -3.54 -6.78
C GLY A 73 -2.31 -2.76 -7.78
N TYR A 74 -3.17 -1.91 -7.28
CA TYR A 74 -3.95 -0.99 -8.08
C TYR A 74 -4.02 0.36 -7.39
N THR A 75 -4.32 1.41 -8.16
CA THR A 75 -4.43 2.75 -7.59
C THR A 75 -5.86 3.24 -7.64
N THR A 76 -6.19 4.07 -6.66
CA THR A 76 -7.44 4.82 -6.64
C THR A 76 -7.08 6.29 -6.39
N SER A 77 -7.96 7.18 -6.81
CA SER A 77 -7.76 8.60 -6.59
C SER A 77 -8.84 9.11 -5.65
N TYR A 78 -8.43 9.85 -4.64
CA TYR A 78 -9.36 10.46 -3.69
C TYR A 78 -8.87 11.86 -3.36
N LYS A 79 -9.67 12.86 -3.67
CA LYS A 79 -9.33 14.28 -3.45
C LYS A 79 -7.94 14.64 -4.00
N GLU A 80 -7.69 14.21 -5.24
CA GLU A 80 -6.44 14.44 -5.96
C GLU A 80 -5.22 13.70 -5.40
N VAL A 81 -5.41 12.83 -4.44
CA VAL A 81 -4.33 11.99 -3.90
C VAL A 81 -4.43 10.59 -4.48
N ILE A 82 -3.35 10.13 -5.09
CA ILE A 82 -3.28 8.77 -5.61
C ILE A 82 -2.92 7.83 -4.48
N GLN A 83 -3.72 6.80 -4.29
CA GLN A 83 -3.51 5.79 -3.25
C GLN A 83 -3.24 4.44 -3.90
N LEU A 84 -2.24 3.74 -3.39
CA LEU A 84 -1.89 2.41 -3.83
C LEU A 84 -2.55 1.39 -2.90
N ASN A 85 -3.17 0.38 -3.47
CA ASN A 85 -3.86 -0.68 -2.73
C ASN A 85 -3.38 -2.04 -3.21
N LYS A 86 -3.42 -3.02 -2.32
CA LYS A 86 -3.16 -4.40 -2.68
C LYS A 86 -4.40 -4.99 -3.34
N GLY A 87 -4.24 -5.60 -4.51
CA GLY A 87 -5.34 -6.26 -5.20
C GLY A 87 -5.89 -7.42 -4.38
N ARG A 88 -7.20 -7.64 -4.45
CA ARG A 88 -7.86 -8.66 -3.65
C ARG A 88 -7.58 -10.09 -4.09
N LYS A 89 -7.48 -10.31 -5.39
CA LYS A 89 -7.29 -11.67 -5.93
C LYS A 89 -5.83 -12.02 -6.12
N ASP A 90 -5.10 -11.13 -6.76
CA ASP A 90 -3.71 -11.40 -7.16
C ASP A 90 -2.72 -10.55 -6.39
N GLY A 91 -3.20 -9.72 -5.49
CA GLY A 91 -2.34 -8.84 -4.72
C GLY A 91 -1.55 -9.59 -3.67
N LYS A 92 -0.29 -9.22 -3.54
CA LYS A 92 0.61 -9.81 -2.55
C LYS A 92 1.50 -8.72 -1.96
N LEU A 93 1.60 -8.72 -0.66
CA LEU A 93 2.47 -7.80 0.07
C LEU A 93 3.45 -8.62 0.89
N GLU A 94 4.73 -8.42 0.64
CA GLU A 94 5.78 -9.12 1.38
C GLU A 94 6.69 -8.14 2.07
N VAL A 95 7.04 -8.43 3.32
CA VAL A 95 8.09 -7.72 4.03
C VAL A 95 9.42 -8.38 3.67
N ILE A 96 10.31 -7.61 3.05
CA ILE A 96 11.61 -8.11 2.59
C ILE A 96 12.67 -7.93 3.68
N SER A 97 12.63 -6.78 4.35
CA SER A 97 13.54 -6.52 5.46
C SER A 97 12.92 -5.49 6.39
N GLY A 98 13.33 -5.53 7.62
CA GLY A 98 12.84 -4.61 8.64
C GLY A 98 13.93 -3.91 9.37
#